data_8cadb1730b2f3fb27d1232ef6cf01b4d
#
_entry.id   8cadb1730b2f3fb27d1232ef6cf01b4d
#
_cell.length_a   1.000
_cell.length_b   1.000
_cell.length_c   1.000
_cell.angle_alpha   90.00
_cell.angle_beta   90.00
_cell.angle_gamma   90.00
#
_symmetry.space_group_name_H-M   'P 1'
#
loop_
_entity.id
_entity.type
_entity.pdbx_description
1 polymer ?
#
loop_
_entity_poly.entity_id
_entity_poly.type
_entity_poly.pdbx_seq_one_letter_code
_entity_poly.pdbx_strand_id
1 'polypeptide(L)'
;NMKRYSGLHDKLCTIENIEVADDNARKNKNKKYGINKHDKNRQYENEDLVDKLLNLKYKTSKYSLYKIYEPKERIIYRLPYYPDRIAHHAIMNVVKYIWTKSFIHNTYSCIEGRGIHLCANNLKRDLRKYPNETKYCLKLDIRKFYPSIPHNGLKKCIRKKIKDKDFLMILDEIIDSTDNVRDVSSKLTNKIGIGVPIGNYLSQYFANLYLSELDHLCKEELKCKFYYRYADDIVILSNDKDFLHKVLIYIKLYVHTIGLKVKDNYQIYPFDSRGINFVGYVFDYQMERKIETSCHFLKRANI
;
A
#
# COMPACT_ATOMS: atom_id res chain seq x y z
N ASN A 1 25.35 0.86 -7.88
CA ASN A 1 24.80 2.14 -7.37
C ASN A 1 23.38 2.34 -7.91
N MET A 2 22.41 2.29 -7.02
CA MET A 2 21.01 2.53 -7.40
C MET A 2 20.84 4.03 -7.70
N LYS A 3 20.28 4.37 -8.88
CA LYS A 3 20.03 5.77 -9.27
C LYS A 3 19.03 6.42 -8.30
N ARG A 4 19.42 7.52 -7.66
CA ARG A 4 18.55 8.34 -6.81
C ARG A 4 18.11 9.60 -7.55
N TYR A 5 16.85 10.02 -7.35
CA TYR A 5 16.22 11.13 -8.03
C TYR A 5 16.37 12.45 -7.25
N SER A 6 16.55 13.57 -7.97
CA SER A 6 16.59 14.95 -7.48
C SER A 6 15.79 15.86 -8.41
N GLY A 7 15.63 17.15 -8.06
CA GLY A 7 14.81 18.10 -8.81
C GLY A 7 13.32 17.75 -8.76
N LEU A 8 12.88 17.10 -7.67
CA LEU A 8 11.49 16.71 -7.46
C LEU A 8 10.73 17.84 -6.75
N HIS A 9 11.40 18.60 -5.91
CA HIS A 9 10.82 19.76 -5.22
C HIS A 9 10.39 20.83 -6.21
N ASP A 10 11.23 21.17 -7.19
CA ASP A 10 10.89 22.14 -8.23
C ASP A 10 9.65 21.70 -9.03
N LYS A 11 9.55 20.39 -9.33
CA LYS A 11 8.39 19.83 -10.02
C LYS A 11 7.13 19.79 -9.16
N LEU A 12 7.30 19.64 -7.85
CA LEU A 12 6.18 19.64 -6.91
C LEU A 12 5.55 21.03 -6.80
N CYS A 13 6.40 22.07 -6.73
CA CYS A 13 6.02 23.44 -6.36
C CYS A 13 5.62 24.28 -7.57
N THR A 14 5.02 23.69 -8.60
CA THR A 14 4.47 24.43 -9.74
C THR A 14 2.96 24.52 -9.64
N ILE A 15 2.39 25.65 -10.14
CA ILE A 15 0.93 25.84 -10.12
C ILE A 15 0.23 24.78 -10.99
N GLU A 16 0.83 24.43 -12.12
CA GLU A 16 0.30 23.41 -13.03
C GLU A 16 0.20 22.05 -12.34
N ASN A 17 1.20 21.66 -11.54
CA ASN A 17 1.16 20.43 -10.78
C ASN A 17 0.06 20.45 -9.70
N ILE A 18 -0.13 21.57 -9.03
CA ILE A 18 -1.17 21.73 -8.00
C ILE A 18 -2.57 21.69 -8.64
N GLU A 19 -2.78 22.33 -9.79
CA GLU A 19 -4.07 22.28 -10.51
C GLU A 19 -4.40 20.86 -10.99
N VAL A 20 -3.43 20.15 -11.58
CA VAL A 20 -3.60 18.72 -11.94
C VAL A 20 -3.87 17.87 -10.71
N ALA A 21 -3.24 18.17 -9.58
CA ALA A 21 -3.46 17.45 -8.32
C ALA A 21 -4.87 17.69 -7.77
N ASP A 22 -5.36 18.94 -7.81
CA ASP A 22 -6.71 19.29 -7.42
C ASP A 22 -7.74 18.56 -8.30
N ASP A 23 -7.57 18.60 -9.62
CA ASP A 23 -8.46 17.88 -10.54
C ASP A 23 -8.47 16.35 -10.28
N ASN A 24 -7.33 15.75 -9.99
CA ASN A 24 -7.23 14.34 -9.64
C ASN A 24 -7.87 14.04 -8.27
N ALA A 25 -7.72 14.93 -7.29
CA ALA A 25 -8.25 14.76 -5.94
C ALA A 25 -9.79 14.79 -5.90
N ARG A 26 -10.42 15.55 -6.80
CA ARG A 26 -11.88 15.72 -6.89
C ARG A 26 -12.61 14.70 -7.75
N LYS A 27 -11.91 13.88 -8.55
CA LYS A 27 -12.54 12.88 -9.43
C LYS A 27 -13.57 12.05 -8.68
N ASN A 28 -14.79 11.98 -9.23
CA ASN A 28 -15.95 11.27 -8.67
C ASN A 28 -16.43 11.77 -7.28
N LYS A 29 -16.09 13.02 -6.88
CA LYS A 29 -16.39 13.55 -5.55
C LYS A 29 -16.91 15.01 -5.56
N ASN A 30 -17.31 15.53 -6.71
CA ASN A 30 -17.58 16.98 -6.95
C ASN A 30 -18.64 17.64 -6.03
N LYS A 31 -19.45 16.86 -5.29
CA LYS A 31 -20.48 17.40 -4.38
C LYS A 31 -20.07 17.36 -2.90
N LYS A 32 -18.81 17.11 -2.56
CA LYS A 32 -18.39 17.02 -1.14
C LYS A 32 -18.09 18.41 -0.59
N TYR A 33 -18.50 18.64 0.66
CA TYR A 33 -18.35 19.93 1.37
C TYR A 33 -16.94 20.54 1.26
N GLY A 34 -15.89 19.75 1.44
CA GLY A 34 -14.52 20.27 1.34
C GLY A 34 -14.14 20.77 -0.03
N ILE A 35 -14.67 20.19 -1.11
CA ILE A 35 -14.47 20.64 -2.49
C ILE A 35 -15.26 21.92 -2.73
N ASN A 36 -16.54 21.95 -2.35
CA ASN A 36 -17.38 23.16 -2.51
C ASN A 36 -16.82 24.36 -1.74
N LYS A 37 -16.15 24.11 -0.59
CA LYS A 37 -15.46 25.18 0.16
C LYS A 37 -14.23 25.69 -0.60
N HIS A 38 -13.42 24.77 -1.11
CA HIS A 38 -12.22 25.07 -1.91
C HIS A 38 -12.57 25.83 -3.20
N ASP A 39 -13.63 25.44 -3.89
CA ASP A 39 -14.06 26.07 -5.16
C ASP A 39 -14.37 27.57 -5.04
N LYS A 40 -14.73 28.06 -3.84
CA LYS A 40 -14.97 29.50 -3.59
C LYS A 40 -13.69 30.33 -3.69
N ASN A 41 -12.53 29.75 -3.40
CA ASN A 41 -11.24 30.43 -3.38
C ASN A 41 -10.16 29.58 -4.09
N ARG A 42 -10.53 28.80 -5.09
CA ARG A 42 -9.69 27.77 -5.70
C ARG A 42 -8.33 28.29 -6.14
N GLN A 43 -8.32 29.39 -6.87
CA GLN A 43 -7.06 29.96 -7.36
C GLN A 43 -6.15 30.38 -6.20
N TYR A 44 -6.69 31.16 -5.27
CA TYR A 44 -5.94 31.63 -4.11
C TYR A 44 -5.39 30.48 -3.25
N GLU A 45 -6.22 29.46 -2.97
CA GLU A 45 -5.80 28.30 -2.17
C GLU A 45 -4.75 27.45 -2.91
N ASN A 46 -4.82 27.32 -4.25
CA ASN A 46 -3.79 26.63 -5.02
C ASN A 46 -2.46 27.38 -5.01
N GLU A 47 -2.48 28.71 -5.20
CA GLU A 47 -1.29 29.56 -5.11
C GLU A 47 -0.68 29.54 -3.69
N ASP A 48 -1.50 29.59 -2.64
CA ASP A 48 -1.07 29.48 -1.24
C ASP A 48 -0.42 28.11 -0.95
N LEU A 49 -0.93 27.03 -1.55
CA LEU A 49 -0.31 25.72 -1.42
C LEU A 49 1.06 25.67 -2.10
N VAL A 50 1.21 26.27 -3.29
CA VAL A 50 2.51 26.40 -3.95
C VAL A 50 3.49 27.13 -3.04
N ASP A 51 3.11 28.29 -2.49
CA ASP A 51 3.98 29.05 -1.58
C ASP A 51 4.39 28.25 -0.34
N LYS A 52 3.44 27.56 0.28
CA LYS A 52 3.70 26.71 1.46
C LYS A 52 4.67 25.57 1.17
N LEU A 53 4.54 24.93 0.01
CA LEU A 53 5.43 23.83 -0.40
C LEU A 53 6.81 24.37 -0.79
N LEU A 54 6.87 25.45 -1.57
CA LEU A 54 8.10 26.09 -2.04
C LEU A 54 8.98 26.56 -0.86
N ASN A 55 8.35 27.19 0.11
CA ASN A 55 9.03 27.75 1.29
C ASN A 55 9.14 26.75 2.46
N LEU A 56 8.82 25.46 2.26
CA LEU A 56 8.84 24.41 3.28
C LEU A 56 7.99 24.74 4.53
N LYS A 57 6.96 25.55 4.36
CA LYS A 57 6.00 25.96 5.41
C LYS A 57 4.78 25.03 5.50
N TYR A 58 4.67 24.07 4.57
CA TYR A 58 3.56 23.13 4.59
C TYR A 58 3.60 22.30 5.89
N LYS A 59 2.44 22.25 6.54
CA LYS A 59 2.17 21.42 7.71
C LYS A 59 0.90 20.62 7.50
N THR A 60 0.96 19.33 7.81
CA THR A 60 -0.21 18.47 7.74
C THR A 60 -1.27 18.92 8.72
N SER A 61 -2.48 19.08 8.24
CA SER A 61 -3.62 19.52 9.07
C SER A 61 -3.96 18.47 10.14
N LYS A 62 -4.73 18.89 11.14
CA LYS A 62 -5.22 17.98 12.18
C LYS A 62 -6.12 16.89 11.57
N TYR A 63 -5.85 15.63 11.91
CA TYR A 63 -6.66 14.50 11.50
C TYR A 63 -8.02 14.50 12.20
N SER A 64 -9.07 14.17 11.43
CA SER A 64 -10.36 13.74 11.98
C SER A 64 -10.38 12.21 11.99
N LEU A 65 -10.70 11.62 13.13
CA LEU A 65 -10.75 10.18 13.29
C LEU A 65 -12.19 9.69 13.24
N TYR A 66 -12.45 8.61 12.52
CA TYR A 66 -13.71 7.90 12.59
C TYR A 66 -13.49 6.38 12.46
N LYS A 67 -14.36 5.63 13.12
CA LYS A 67 -14.29 4.17 13.10
C LYS A 67 -15.20 3.63 12.02
N ILE A 68 -14.71 2.62 11.31
CA ILE A 68 -15.53 1.74 10.46
C ILE A 68 -15.51 0.35 11.08
N TYR A 69 -16.64 -0.35 11.02
CA TYR A 69 -16.79 -1.66 11.67
C TYR A 69 -16.81 -2.83 10.70
N GLU A 70 -17.04 -2.58 9.42
CA GLU A 70 -17.11 -3.62 8.39
C GLU A 70 -15.96 -3.50 7.38
N PRO A 71 -15.36 -4.65 6.98
CA PRO A 71 -15.51 -6.02 7.50
C PRO A 71 -14.77 -6.26 8.82
N LYS A 72 -13.99 -5.30 9.30
CA LYS A 72 -13.25 -5.29 10.57
C LYS A 72 -13.20 -3.88 11.11
N GLU A 73 -13.19 -3.73 12.42
CA GLU A 73 -12.99 -2.43 13.06
C GLU A 73 -11.65 -1.82 12.62
N ARG A 74 -11.73 -0.61 12.08
CA ARG A 74 -10.57 0.18 11.65
C ARG A 74 -10.78 1.65 11.99
N ILE A 75 -9.73 2.31 12.41
CA ILE A 75 -9.70 3.77 12.55
C ILE A 75 -9.20 4.37 11.25
N ILE A 76 -10.00 5.24 10.67
CA ILE A 76 -9.68 5.98 9.46
C ILE A 76 -9.25 7.39 9.84
N TYR A 77 -8.11 7.80 9.34
CA TYR A 77 -7.51 9.12 9.53
C TYR A 77 -7.86 10.00 8.34
N ARG A 78 -8.76 10.93 8.54
CA ARG A 78 -9.22 11.82 7.47
C ARG A 78 -8.53 13.17 7.58
N LEU A 79 -7.95 13.62 6.47
CA LEU A 79 -7.46 14.96 6.27
C LEU A 79 -8.48 15.81 5.48
N PRO A 80 -8.47 17.14 5.66
CA PRO A 80 -9.27 18.05 4.85
C PRO A 80 -8.91 17.97 3.37
N TYR A 81 -9.80 18.49 2.52
CA TYR A 81 -9.56 18.51 1.09
C TYR A 81 -8.38 19.41 0.75
N TYR A 82 -8.48 20.67 1.15
CA TYR A 82 -7.39 21.65 1.11
C TYR A 82 -6.82 21.80 2.54
N PRO A 83 -5.50 21.84 2.71
CA PRO A 83 -4.46 21.68 1.68
C PRO A 83 -4.06 20.23 1.40
N ASP A 84 -4.37 19.28 2.31
CA ASP A 84 -3.67 18.01 2.42
C ASP A 84 -3.93 17.06 1.27
N ARG A 85 -5.21 16.90 0.87
CA ARG A 85 -5.50 15.95 -0.23
C ARG A 85 -4.92 16.41 -1.54
N ILE A 86 -4.91 17.72 -1.80
CA ILE A 86 -4.27 18.28 -2.98
C ILE A 86 -2.76 18.07 -2.91
N ALA A 87 -2.12 18.37 -1.76
CA ALA A 87 -0.69 18.15 -1.55
C ALA A 87 -0.29 16.69 -1.77
N HIS A 88 -1.07 15.72 -1.25
CA HIS A 88 -0.81 14.29 -1.47
C HIS A 88 -0.90 13.90 -2.95
N HIS A 89 -1.86 14.44 -3.70
CA HIS A 89 -1.95 14.20 -5.14
C HIS A 89 -0.80 14.86 -5.90
N ALA A 90 -0.40 16.08 -5.52
CA ALA A 90 0.73 16.79 -6.12
C ALA A 90 2.05 16.02 -5.94
N ILE A 91 2.31 15.51 -4.73
CA ILE A 91 3.45 14.63 -4.46
C ILE A 91 3.38 13.38 -5.34
N MET A 92 2.21 12.73 -5.42
CA MET A 92 2.05 11.52 -6.21
C MET A 92 2.23 11.74 -7.72
N ASN A 93 1.84 12.90 -8.26
CA ASN A 93 2.13 13.24 -9.66
C ASN A 93 3.63 13.18 -9.96
N VAL A 94 4.46 13.59 -8.99
CA VAL A 94 5.92 13.64 -9.14
C VAL A 94 6.59 12.27 -8.91
N VAL A 95 6.16 11.49 -7.91
CA VAL A 95 6.88 10.28 -7.48
C VAL A 95 6.25 8.97 -7.90
N LYS A 96 5.00 8.96 -8.36
CA LYS A 96 4.26 7.74 -8.69
C LYS A 96 5.04 6.81 -9.63
N TYR A 97 5.61 7.36 -10.69
CA TYR A 97 6.41 6.59 -11.64
C TYR A 97 7.67 6.01 -11.00
N ILE A 98 8.37 6.80 -10.18
CA ILE A 98 9.60 6.39 -9.50
C ILE A 98 9.33 5.20 -8.58
N TRP A 99 8.27 5.30 -7.77
CA TRP A 99 7.90 4.26 -6.81
C TRP A 99 7.35 3.02 -7.49
N THR A 100 6.42 3.18 -8.44
CA THR A 100 5.80 2.05 -9.15
C THR A 100 6.83 1.22 -9.92
N LYS A 101 7.84 1.87 -10.50
CA LYS A 101 8.94 1.19 -11.20
C LYS A 101 9.80 0.34 -10.25
N SER A 102 9.80 0.64 -8.95
CA SER A 102 10.56 -0.14 -7.97
C SER A 102 9.80 -1.35 -7.43
N PHE A 103 8.50 -1.46 -7.69
CA PHE A 103 7.70 -2.60 -7.25
C PHE A 103 7.80 -3.76 -8.23
N ILE A 104 7.86 -4.97 -7.72
CA ILE A 104 7.76 -6.16 -8.56
C ILE A 104 6.38 -6.24 -9.23
N HIS A 105 6.28 -7.01 -10.31
CA HIS A 105 5.01 -7.16 -11.05
C HIS A 105 3.89 -7.74 -10.18
N ASN A 106 4.23 -8.57 -9.20
CA ASN A 106 3.28 -9.29 -8.32
C ASN A 106 2.87 -8.53 -7.05
N THR A 107 3.11 -7.21 -7.00
CA THR A 107 2.55 -6.28 -6.01
C THR A 107 1.28 -5.64 -6.60
N TYR A 108 0.11 -5.85 -5.98
CA TYR A 108 -1.18 -5.52 -6.61
C TYR A 108 -1.99 -4.41 -5.95
N SER A 109 -1.78 -4.13 -4.67
CA SER A 109 -2.61 -3.16 -3.94
C SER A 109 -2.30 -1.73 -4.34
N CYS A 110 -3.35 -0.95 -4.62
CA CYS A 110 -3.28 0.51 -4.79
C CYS A 110 -2.31 1.00 -5.87
N ILE A 111 -1.99 0.16 -6.83
CA ILE A 111 -1.20 0.50 -8.02
C ILE A 111 -2.14 0.51 -9.21
N GLU A 112 -2.07 1.58 -10.01
CA GLU A 112 -2.89 1.70 -11.21
C GLU A 112 -2.64 0.54 -12.17
N GLY A 113 -3.72 -0.05 -12.69
CA GLY A 113 -3.66 -1.24 -13.53
C GLY A 113 -3.38 -2.55 -12.78
N ARG A 114 -3.15 -2.53 -11.46
CA ARG A 114 -2.83 -3.72 -10.64
C ARG A 114 -3.80 -3.86 -9.46
N GLY A 115 -5.08 -4.07 -9.75
CA GLY A 115 -6.12 -4.22 -8.72
C GLY A 115 -6.38 -5.67 -8.32
N ILE A 116 -7.42 -5.85 -7.50
CA ILE A 116 -7.92 -7.15 -7.00
C ILE A 116 -8.14 -8.13 -8.15
N HIS A 117 -8.78 -7.69 -9.23
CA HIS A 117 -9.10 -8.55 -10.39
C HIS A 117 -7.86 -9.08 -11.09
N LEU A 118 -6.84 -8.24 -11.31
CA LEU A 118 -5.59 -8.70 -11.92
C LEU A 118 -4.87 -9.69 -11.01
N CYS A 119 -4.83 -9.42 -9.70
CA CYS A 119 -4.27 -10.35 -8.72
C CYS A 119 -4.96 -11.71 -8.76
N ALA A 120 -6.29 -11.73 -8.71
CA ALA A 120 -7.10 -12.93 -8.77
C ALA A 120 -6.91 -13.69 -10.09
N ASN A 121 -6.92 -12.99 -11.22
CA ASN A 121 -6.75 -13.60 -12.54
C ASN A 121 -5.36 -14.22 -12.72
N ASN A 122 -4.30 -13.57 -12.22
CA ASN A 122 -2.95 -14.12 -12.26
C ASN A 122 -2.81 -15.37 -11.40
N LEU A 123 -3.35 -15.33 -10.17
CA LEU A 123 -3.36 -16.51 -9.30
C LEU A 123 -4.14 -17.67 -9.95
N LYS A 124 -5.33 -17.40 -10.48
CA LYS A 124 -6.17 -18.38 -11.18
C LYS A 124 -5.45 -18.99 -12.38
N ARG A 125 -4.86 -18.14 -13.23
CA ARG A 125 -4.09 -18.58 -14.39
C ARG A 125 -2.97 -19.53 -13.99
N ASP A 126 -2.21 -19.19 -12.94
CA ASP A 126 -1.05 -19.96 -12.52
C ASP A 126 -1.44 -21.29 -11.85
N LEU A 127 -2.54 -21.30 -11.08
CA LEU A 127 -3.13 -22.54 -10.56
C LEU A 127 -3.53 -23.50 -11.67
N ARG A 128 -4.09 -23.01 -12.78
CA ARG A 128 -4.52 -23.81 -13.93
C ARG A 128 -3.36 -24.27 -14.78
N LYS A 129 -2.43 -23.35 -15.08
CA LYS A 129 -1.32 -23.62 -16.00
C LYS A 129 -0.24 -24.52 -15.37
N TYR A 130 -0.03 -24.43 -14.07
CA TYR A 130 1.06 -25.11 -13.37
C TYR A 130 0.57 -26.00 -12.22
N PRO A 131 -0.36 -26.96 -12.47
CA PRO A 131 -0.97 -27.78 -11.43
C PRO A 131 0.03 -28.56 -10.59
N ASN A 132 1.08 -29.08 -11.22
CA ASN A 132 2.10 -29.87 -10.54
C ASN A 132 3.08 -29.03 -9.71
N GLU A 133 3.18 -27.70 -9.99
CA GLU A 133 4.07 -26.80 -9.30
C GLU A 133 3.38 -25.98 -8.20
N THR A 134 2.05 -26.03 -8.11
CA THR A 134 1.22 -25.22 -7.19
C THR A 134 0.40 -26.09 -6.25
N LYS A 135 1.01 -27.18 -5.72
CA LYS A 135 0.34 -28.16 -4.86
C LYS A 135 0.08 -27.65 -3.45
N TYR A 136 0.99 -26.84 -2.92
CA TYR A 136 0.91 -26.28 -1.57
C TYR A 136 0.80 -24.76 -1.60
N CYS A 137 0.07 -24.23 -0.63
CA CYS A 137 -0.13 -22.80 -0.43
C CYS A 137 0.44 -22.37 0.93
N LEU A 138 1.33 -21.40 0.95
CA LEU A 138 1.63 -20.59 2.12
C LEU A 138 0.80 -19.33 2.05
N LYS A 139 -0.05 -19.12 3.04
CA LYS A 139 -0.81 -17.88 3.24
C LYS A 139 -0.38 -17.21 4.54
N LEU A 140 -0.05 -15.94 4.50
CA LEU A 140 0.32 -15.16 5.66
C LEU A 140 -0.13 -13.69 5.53
N ASP A 141 -0.17 -13.01 6.66
CA ASP A 141 -0.59 -11.61 6.80
C ASP A 141 0.34 -10.92 7.83
N ILE A 142 0.60 -9.65 7.65
CA ILE A 142 1.40 -8.84 8.58
C ILE A 142 0.51 -8.27 9.67
N ARG A 143 0.91 -8.47 10.93
CA ARG A 143 0.14 -8.04 12.09
C ARG A 143 0.08 -6.52 12.19
N LYS A 144 -1.13 -5.94 12.20
CA LYS A 144 -1.38 -4.50 12.34
C LYS A 144 -0.47 -3.66 11.43
N PHE A 145 -0.38 -4.02 10.15
CA PHE A 145 0.64 -3.52 9.23
C PHE A 145 0.78 -2.00 9.25
N TYR A 146 -0.24 -1.24 8.81
CA TYR A 146 -0.20 0.23 8.77
C TYR A 146 0.16 0.87 10.13
N PRO A 147 -0.47 0.48 11.25
CA PRO A 147 -0.12 1.03 12.56
C PRO A 147 1.27 0.64 13.08
N SER A 148 1.93 -0.32 12.46
CA SER A 148 3.22 -0.85 12.94
C SER A 148 4.42 -0.38 12.12
N ILE A 149 4.23 0.34 11.02
CA ILE A 149 5.33 0.80 10.16
C ILE A 149 6.17 1.84 10.90
N PRO A 150 7.48 1.58 11.18
CA PRO A 150 8.36 2.56 11.81
C PRO A 150 8.69 3.71 10.85
N HIS A 151 8.52 4.97 11.29
CA HIS A 151 8.81 6.16 10.48
C HIS A 151 10.25 6.17 9.97
N ASN A 152 11.23 5.91 10.84
CA ASN A 152 12.64 5.89 10.46
C ASN A 152 12.94 4.82 9.39
N GLY A 153 12.30 3.66 9.48
CA GLY A 153 12.40 2.60 8.47
C GLY A 153 11.83 3.05 7.13
N LEU A 154 10.63 3.63 7.13
CA LEU A 154 9.97 4.14 5.93
C LEU A 154 10.81 5.27 5.28
N LYS A 155 11.28 6.23 6.07
CA LYS A 155 12.16 7.31 5.60
C LYS A 155 13.43 6.78 4.95
N LYS A 156 14.05 5.72 5.51
CA LYS A 156 15.19 5.04 4.89
C LYS A 156 14.85 4.43 3.54
N CYS A 157 13.70 3.75 3.41
CA CYS A 157 13.24 3.18 2.13
C CYS A 157 13.06 4.27 1.06
N ILE A 158 12.45 5.41 1.41
CA ILE A 158 12.24 6.55 0.50
C ILE A 158 13.59 7.12 0.06
N ARG A 159 14.54 7.32 0.98
CA ARG A 159 15.88 7.88 0.73
C ARG A 159 16.75 6.98 -0.14
N LYS A 160 16.47 5.70 -0.25
CA LYS A 160 17.11 4.81 -1.24
C LYS A 160 16.80 5.21 -2.68
N LYS A 161 15.65 5.87 -2.93
CA LYS A 161 15.19 6.27 -4.26
C LYS A 161 15.32 7.78 -4.51
N ILE A 162 15.17 8.60 -3.48
CA ILE A 162 15.12 10.07 -3.55
C ILE A 162 16.29 10.65 -2.76
N LYS A 163 16.98 11.66 -3.34
CA LYS A 163 18.05 12.42 -2.70
C LYS A 163 17.74 13.92 -2.57
N ASP A 164 16.61 14.36 -3.08
CA ASP A 164 16.14 15.74 -3.04
C ASP A 164 15.78 16.13 -1.61
N LYS A 165 16.54 17.03 -0.99
CA LYS A 165 16.45 17.34 0.43
C LYS A 165 15.11 18.01 0.78
N ASP A 166 14.71 19.00 0.01
CA ASP A 166 13.52 19.79 0.29
C ASP A 166 12.25 18.97 0.07
N PHE A 167 12.25 18.15 -0.98
CA PHE A 167 11.18 17.17 -1.20
C PHE A 167 11.08 16.15 -0.06
N LEU A 168 12.23 15.67 0.44
CA LEU A 168 12.27 14.74 1.57
C LEU A 168 11.78 15.38 2.87
N MET A 169 12.03 16.68 3.11
CA MET A 169 11.51 17.39 4.28
C MET A 169 9.98 17.42 4.29
N ILE A 170 9.35 17.63 3.13
CA ILE A 170 7.88 17.59 3.00
C ILE A 170 7.35 16.18 3.27
N LEU A 171 7.99 15.13 2.74
CA LEU A 171 7.59 13.75 3.01
C LEU A 171 7.77 13.38 4.49
N ASP A 172 8.86 13.83 5.11
CA ASP A 172 9.11 13.60 6.55
C ASP A 172 8.04 14.25 7.43
N GLU A 173 7.63 15.49 7.11
CA GLU A 173 6.53 16.18 7.77
C GLU A 173 5.22 15.36 7.71
N ILE A 174 4.89 14.82 6.54
CA ILE A 174 3.68 14.01 6.35
C ILE A 174 3.77 12.68 7.12
N ILE A 175 4.95 12.04 7.12
CA ILE A 175 5.16 10.77 7.84
C ILE A 175 5.04 11.01 9.35
N ASP A 176 5.67 12.06 9.88
CA ASP A 176 5.70 12.35 11.31
C ASP A 176 4.39 12.97 11.81
N SER A 177 3.52 13.47 10.93
CA SER A 177 2.25 14.11 11.30
C SER A 177 1.33 13.23 12.13
N THR A 178 1.47 11.90 12.04
CA THR A 178 0.69 10.96 12.84
C THR A 178 1.05 10.96 14.33
N ASP A 179 2.25 11.41 14.68
CA ASP A 179 2.69 11.52 16.09
C ASP A 179 1.87 12.55 16.87
N ASN A 180 1.24 13.51 16.16
CA ASN A 180 0.40 14.53 16.74
C ASN A 180 -1.04 14.07 17.01
N VAL A 181 -1.41 12.86 16.57
CA VAL A 181 -2.76 12.30 16.80
C VAL A 181 -2.79 11.61 18.16
N ARG A 182 -2.93 12.41 19.20
CA ARG A 182 -3.22 11.90 20.56
C ARG A 182 -4.72 11.81 20.73
N ASP A 183 -5.29 10.63 20.54
CA ASP A 183 -6.63 10.35 21.02
C ASP A 183 -6.53 10.02 22.52
N VAL A 184 -6.90 10.98 23.34
CA VAL A 184 -6.89 10.86 24.82
C VAL A 184 -7.92 9.82 25.28
N SER A 185 -8.87 9.43 24.44
CA SER A 185 -9.99 8.54 24.77
C SER A 185 -9.78 7.08 24.37
N SER A 186 -8.78 6.78 23.55
CA SER A 186 -8.54 5.41 23.09
C SER A 186 -7.25 4.84 23.67
N LYS A 187 -7.30 3.59 24.11
CA LYS A 187 -6.13 2.74 24.45
C LYS A 187 -5.18 2.49 23.24
N LEU A 188 -5.39 3.18 22.14
CA LEU A 188 -4.53 3.22 20.97
C LEU A 188 -3.44 4.27 21.20
N THR A 189 -2.47 3.91 22.02
CA THR A 189 -1.20 4.64 22.12
C THR A 189 -0.49 4.48 20.77
N ASN A 190 -0.62 5.45 19.89
CA ASN A 190 0.34 5.60 18.81
C ASN A 190 1.69 5.86 19.47
N LYS A 191 2.58 4.90 19.41
CA LYS A 191 3.96 5.10 19.82
C LYS A 191 4.55 6.14 18.88
N ILE A 192 5.24 7.14 19.44
CA ILE A 192 5.96 8.15 18.65
C ILE A 192 6.88 7.45 17.64
N GLY A 193 6.87 7.94 16.39
CA GLY A 193 7.71 7.40 15.33
C GLY A 193 7.22 6.09 14.71
N ILE A 194 5.95 5.71 14.91
CA ILE A 194 5.37 4.48 14.38
C ILE A 194 3.95 4.71 13.88
N GLY A 195 3.65 4.16 12.72
CA GLY A 195 2.32 4.13 12.14
C GLY A 195 2.14 5.04 10.94
N VAL A 196 1.38 4.55 9.98
CA VAL A 196 0.99 5.27 8.76
C VAL A 196 -0.53 5.35 8.75
N PRO A 197 -1.12 6.55 8.53
CA PRO A 197 -2.55 6.76 8.71
C PRO A 197 -3.36 6.10 7.59
N ILE A 198 -4.29 5.22 7.95
CA ILE A 198 -5.20 4.58 7.00
C ILE A 198 -6.21 5.63 6.50
N GLY A 199 -6.39 5.71 5.17
CA GLY A 199 -7.34 6.61 4.53
C GLY A 199 -6.71 7.72 3.69
N ASN A 200 -5.39 7.88 3.76
CA ASN A 200 -4.66 8.85 2.95
C ASN A 200 -4.05 8.23 1.70
N TYR A 201 -3.98 9.00 0.62
CA TYR A 201 -3.51 8.49 -0.67
C TYR A 201 -2.03 8.05 -0.63
N LEU A 202 -1.15 8.84 0.00
CA LEU A 202 0.28 8.50 0.14
C LEU A 202 0.50 7.25 1.00
N SER A 203 -0.33 7.02 2.01
CA SER A 203 -0.15 5.92 2.96
C SER A 203 -0.10 4.55 2.29
N GLN A 204 -0.86 4.37 1.23
CA GLN A 204 -0.90 3.12 0.48
C GLN A 204 0.42 2.86 -0.27
N TYR A 205 1.01 3.92 -0.83
CA TYR A 205 2.31 3.83 -1.50
C TYR A 205 3.44 3.67 -0.49
N PHE A 206 3.38 4.34 0.66
CA PHE A 206 4.34 4.14 1.76
C PHE A 206 4.35 2.68 2.23
N ALA A 207 3.18 2.09 2.40
CA ALA A 207 3.04 0.68 2.76
C ALA A 207 3.65 -0.25 1.71
N ASN A 208 3.41 0.00 0.42
CA ASN A 208 4.00 -0.79 -0.66
C ASN A 208 5.52 -0.62 -0.74
N LEU A 209 6.03 0.61 -0.56
CA LEU A 209 7.47 0.88 -0.51
C LEU A 209 8.14 0.13 0.64
N TYR A 210 7.51 0.12 1.80
CA TYR A 210 8.07 -0.51 2.99
C TYR A 210 8.24 -2.01 2.86
N LEU A 211 7.34 -2.70 2.15
CA LEU A 211 7.45 -4.14 1.87
C LEU A 211 8.12 -4.47 0.52
N SER A 212 8.51 -3.48 -0.26
CA SER A 212 9.08 -3.72 -1.60
C SER A 212 10.34 -4.59 -1.54
N GLU A 213 11.21 -4.41 -0.53
CA GLU A 213 12.43 -5.23 -0.39
C GLU A 213 12.11 -6.68 0.01
N LEU A 214 11.03 -6.91 0.77
CA LEU A 214 10.52 -8.26 1.03
C LEU A 214 10.07 -8.93 -0.27
N ASP A 215 9.40 -8.18 -1.14
CA ASP A 215 8.96 -8.70 -2.44
C ASP A 215 10.16 -9.14 -3.30
N HIS A 216 11.21 -8.30 -3.35
CA HIS A 216 12.46 -8.63 -4.06
C HIS A 216 13.17 -9.83 -3.42
N LEU A 217 13.29 -9.88 -2.10
CA LEU A 217 13.83 -11.03 -1.38
C LEU A 217 13.11 -12.33 -1.79
N CYS A 218 11.78 -12.33 -1.74
CA CYS A 218 11.00 -13.51 -2.10
C CYS A 218 11.18 -13.92 -3.57
N LYS A 219 11.20 -12.96 -4.50
CA LYS A 219 11.27 -13.25 -5.94
C LYS A 219 12.69 -13.52 -6.42
N GLU A 220 13.67 -12.74 -5.98
CA GLU A 220 15.02 -12.72 -6.55
C GLU A 220 16.00 -13.61 -5.78
N GLU A 221 15.90 -13.67 -4.44
CA GLU A 221 16.82 -14.47 -3.61
C GLU A 221 16.20 -15.84 -3.28
N LEU A 222 14.97 -15.85 -2.73
CA LEU A 222 14.31 -17.10 -2.35
C LEU A 222 13.68 -17.83 -3.56
N LYS A 223 13.68 -17.21 -4.76
CA LYS A 223 13.17 -17.79 -6.01
C LYS A 223 11.72 -18.28 -5.93
N CYS A 224 10.87 -17.59 -5.15
CA CYS A 224 9.45 -17.89 -5.09
C CYS A 224 8.79 -17.64 -6.45
N LYS A 225 8.61 -18.69 -7.27
CA LYS A 225 8.04 -18.59 -8.62
C LYS A 225 6.64 -18.00 -8.60
N PHE A 226 5.78 -18.50 -7.72
CA PHE A 226 4.38 -18.08 -7.55
C PHE A 226 4.22 -17.30 -6.26
N TYR A 227 4.36 -15.98 -6.36
CA TYR A 227 4.29 -15.04 -5.25
C TYR A 227 3.25 -13.95 -5.56
N TYR A 228 2.35 -13.67 -4.63
CA TYR A 228 1.31 -12.66 -4.78
C TYR A 228 1.19 -11.86 -3.49
N ARG A 229 1.30 -10.52 -3.59
CA ARG A 229 1.08 -9.64 -2.44
C ARG A 229 0.01 -8.61 -2.75
N TYR A 230 -0.99 -8.54 -1.88
CA TYR A 230 -2.01 -7.51 -1.86
C TYR A 230 -1.99 -6.80 -0.51
N ALA A 231 -1.39 -5.60 -0.44
CA ALA A 231 -1.07 -4.88 0.81
C ALA A 231 -0.24 -5.75 1.77
N ASP A 232 -0.83 -6.19 2.89
CA ASP A 232 -0.24 -7.05 3.91
C ASP A 232 -0.54 -8.55 3.74
N ASP A 233 -1.49 -8.90 2.87
CA ASP A 233 -1.82 -10.29 2.52
C ASP A 233 -0.85 -10.86 1.48
N ILE A 234 -0.22 -11.99 1.79
CA ILE A 234 0.75 -12.67 0.93
C ILE A 234 0.33 -14.12 0.71
N VAL A 235 0.37 -14.54 -0.55
CA VAL A 235 0.19 -15.94 -0.97
C VAL A 235 1.40 -16.39 -1.77
N ILE A 236 1.96 -17.54 -1.43
CA ILE A 236 3.08 -18.19 -2.14
C ILE A 236 2.70 -19.65 -2.42
N LEU A 237 2.91 -20.10 -3.65
CA LEU A 237 2.62 -21.47 -4.03
C LEU A 237 3.91 -22.20 -4.40
N SER A 238 3.95 -23.50 -4.11
CA SER A 238 5.04 -24.42 -4.48
C SER A 238 4.54 -25.86 -4.55
N ASN A 239 5.28 -26.74 -5.20
CA ASN A 239 5.10 -28.18 -5.10
C ASN A 239 5.88 -28.80 -3.93
N ASP A 240 6.73 -28.01 -3.28
CA ASP A 240 7.56 -28.39 -2.15
C ASP A 240 7.07 -27.68 -0.86
N LYS A 241 6.56 -28.48 0.08
CA LYS A 241 6.05 -27.99 1.36
C LYS A 241 7.19 -27.52 2.27
N ASP A 242 8.33 -28.19 2.26
CA ASP A 242 9.49 -27.85 3.10
C ASP A 242 10.15 -26.57 2.62
N PHE A 243 10.15 -26.33 1.30
CA PHE A 243 10.53 -25.04 0.73
C PHE A 243 9.67 -23.90 1.29
N LEU A 244 8.34 -24.08 1.35
CA LEU A 244 7.44 -23.05 1.92
C LEU A 244 7.68 -22.81 3.41
N HIS A 245 8.03 -23.84 4.19
CA HIS A 245 8.44 -23.68 5.59
C HIS A 245 9.73 -22.85 5.71
N LYS A 246 10.73 -23.13 4.87
CA LYS A 246 11.98 -22.33 4.81
C LYS A 246 11.68 -20.88 4.44
N VAL A 247 10.90 -20.64 3.38
CA VAL A 247 10.48 -19.31 2.95
C VAL A 247 9.79 -18.55 4.09
N LEU A 248 8.88 -19.20 4.82
CA LEU A 248 8.21 -18.58 5.96
C LEU A 248 9.20 -18.15 7.06
N ILE A 249 10.22 -18.95 7.35
CA ILE A 249 11.26 -18.59 8.33
C ILE A 249 11.99 -17.34 7.88
N TYR A 250 12.45 -17.28 6.61
CA TYR A 250 13.12 -16.11 6.06
C TYR A 250 12.24 -14.85 6.08
N ILE A 251 10.95 -14.99 5.70
CA ILE A 251 9.99 -13.87 5.76
C ILE A 251 9.85 -13.38 7.21
N LYS A 252 9.68 -14.27 8.19
CA LYS A 252 9.56 -13.89 9.60
C LYS A 252 10.79 -13.15 10.11
N LEU A 253 11.98 -13.66 9.78
CA LEU A 253 13.25 -13.01 10.15
C LEU A 253 13.34 -11.62 9.53
N TYR A 254 13.15 -11.51 8.22
CA TYR A 254 13.21 -10.23 7.52
C TYR A 254 12.21 -9.22 8.07
N VAL A 255 10.95 -9.62 8.21
CA VAL A 255 9.87 -8.77 8.71
C VAL A 255 10.18 -8.28 10.14
N HIS A 256 10.80 -9.12 10.97
CA HIS A 256 11.25 -8.73 12.31
C HIS A 256 12.36 -7.65 12.26
N THR A 257 13.33 -7.78 11.35
CA THR A 257 14.42 -6.79 11.21
C THR A 257 13.92 -5.39 10.82
N ILE A 258 12.78 -5.31 10.13
CA ILE A 258 12.15 -4.05 9.75
C ILE A 258 11.07 -3.57 10.77
N GLY A 259 11.02 -4.19 11.95
CA GLY A 259 10.12 -3.78 13.04
C GLY A 259 8.65 -4.21 12.86
N LEU A 260 8.39 -5.18 12.01
CA LEU A 260 7.06 -5.76 11.79
C LEU A 260 6.97 -7.19 12.31
N LYS A 261 5.76 -7.75 12.35
CA LYS A 261 5.52 -9.14 12.75
C LYS A 261 4.52 -9.80 11.81
N VAL A 262 4.82 -11.02 11.37
CA VAL A 262 3.83 -11.90 10.72
C VAL A 262 2.77 -12.31 11.75
N LYS A 263 1.50 -12.36 11.37
CA LYS A 263 0.44 -12.90 12.25
C LYS A 263 0.69 -14.39 12.54
N ASP A 264 0.30 -14.80 13.73
CA ASP A 264 0.52 -16.16 14.19
C ASP A 264 -0.41 -17.19 13.50
N ASN A 265 -1.48 -16.73 12.82
CA ASN A 265 -2.44 -17.54 12.06
C ASN A 265 -2.04 -17.80 10.59
N TYR A 266 -0.76 -17.66 10.24
CA TYR A 266 -0.26 -18.12 8.93
C TYR A 266 -0.53 -19.60 8.71
N GLN A 267 -0.61 -20.03 7.46
CA GLN A 267 -1.01 -21.38 7.11
C GLN A 267 -0.19 -21.92 5.95
N ILE A 268 0.26 -23.19 6.06
CA ILE A 268 0.84 -23.96 4.96
C ILE A 268 0.01 -25.22 4.80
N TYR A 269 -0.62 -25.40 3.64
CA TYR A 269 -1.56 -26.48 3.41
C TYR A 269 -1.59 -26.91 1.95
N PRO A 270 -2.02 -28.15 1.64
CA PRO A 270 -2.27 -28.58 0.27
C PRO A 270 -3.45 -27.79 -0.33
N PHE A 271 -3.31 -27.35 -1.58
CA PHE A 271 -4.36 -26.58 -2.26
C PHE A 271 -5.66 -27.38 -2.44
N ASP A 272 -5.56 -28.70 -2.65
CA ASP A 272 -6.69 -29.60 -2.81
C ASP A 272 -7.53 -29.81 -1.54
N SER A 273 -6.98 -29.50 -0.35
CA SER A 273 -7.67 -29.73 0.92
C SER A 273 -8.80 -28.76 1.21
N ARG A 274 -8.69 -27.47 0.80
CA ARG A 274 -9.69 -26.42 1.13
C ARG A 274 -9.70 -25.21 0.22
N GLY A 275 -8.91 -25.21 -0.85
CA GLY A 275 -8.77 -24.05 -1.73
C GLY A 275 -8.04 -22.86 -1.10
N ILE A 276 -8.03 -21.73 -1.79
CA ILE A 276 -7.35 -20.49 -1.37
C ILE A 276 -8.36 -19.36 -1.31
N ASN A 277 -8.54 -18.77 -0.12
CA ASN A 277 -9.29 -17.53 0.02
C ASN A 277 -8.30 -16.34 0.00
N PHE A 278 -8.36 -15.51 -1.04
CA PHE A 278 -7.44 -14.40 -1.23
C PHE A 278 -8.11 -13.25 -1.98
N VAL A 279 -7.87 -12.02 -1.55
CA VAL A 279 -8.39 -10.77 -2.14
C VAL A 279 -9.91 -10.77 -2.39
N GLY A 280 -10.68 -11.42 -1.52
CA GLY A 280 -12.16 -11.51 -1.64
C GLY A 280 -12.65 -12.55 -2.65
N TYR A 281 -11.77 -13.44 -3.14
CA TYR A 281 -12.10 -14.57 -3.99
C TYR A 281 -11.74 -15.89 -3.30
N VAL A 282 -12.51 -16.93 -3.61
CA VAL A 282 -12.21 -18.32 -3.22
C VAL A 282 -11.81 -19.08 -4.48
N PHE A 283 -10.60 -19.61 -4.48
CA PHE A 283 -10.06 -20.46 -5.54
C PHE A 283 -10.21 -21.90 -5.10
N ASP A 284 -11.16 -22.63 -5.69
CA ASP A 284 -11.42 -24.00 -5.37
C ASP A 284 -10.60 -24.96 -6.25
N TYR A 285 -10.05 -26.01 -5.65
CA TYR A 285 -9.23 -26.99 -6.38
C TYR A 285 -9.97 -27.61 -7.54
N GLN A 286 -11.23 -28.04 -7.35
CA GLN A 286 -12.01 -28.69 -8.39
C GLN A 286 -12.34 -27.75 -9.55
N MET A 287 -12.66 -26.48 -9.25
CA MET A 287 -12.95 -25.47 -10.27
C MET A 287 -11.71 -25.06 -11.06
N GLU A 288 -10.57 -24.94 -10.40
CA GLU A 288 -9.35 -24.42 -11.03
C GLU A 288 -8.54 -25.51 -11.76
N ARG A 289 -8.82 -26.81 -11.49
CA ARG A 289 -8.14 -27.96 -12.11
C ARG A 289 -8.95 -28.67 -13.21
N LYS A 290 -10.26 -28.44 -13.30
CA LYS A 290 -11.08 -28.94 -14.41
C LYS A 290 -10.75 -28.18 -15.70
N ILE A 291 -10.28 -28.90 -16.70
CA ILE A 291 -9.94 -28.42 -18.05
C ILE A 291 -11.20 -28.38 -18.93
N GLU A 292 -12.36 -28.02 -18.42
CA GLU A 292 -13.56 -27.89 -19.27
C GLU A 292 -14.39 -26.67 -18.96
N THR A 293 -14.42 -25.78 -19.95
CA THR A 293 -15.54 -24.95 -20.41
C THR A 293 -16.73 -24.78 -19.46
N SER A 294 -16.61 -23.86 -18.53
CA SER A 294 -17.74 -22.99 -18.20
C SER A 294 -17.23 -21.75 -17.48
N CYS A 295 -17.49 -20.58 -18.07
CA CYS A 295 -17.37 -19.29 -17.40
C CYS A 295 -18.37 -19.28 -16.22
N HIS A 296 -17.97 -19.80 -15.07
CA HIS A 296 -18.68 -19.56 -13.83
C HIS A 296 -17.97 -18.41 -13.11
N PHE A 297 -18.70 -17.31 -12.98
CA PHE A 297 -18.29 -16.16 -12.22
C PHE A 297 -17.82 -16.59 -10.82
N LEU A 298 -16.60 -16.22 -10.47
CA LEU A 298 -16.10 -16.31 -9.12
C LEU A 298 -17.11 -15.63 -8.19
N LYS A 299 -17.75 -16.38 -7.32
CA LYS A 299 -18.62 -15.78 -6.29
C LYS A 299 -17.74 -14.88 -5.43
N ARG A 300 -18.05 -13.58 -5.39
CA ARG A 300 -17.52 -12.71 -4.35
C ARG A 300 -17.91 -13.34 -3.01
N ALA A 301 -16.93 -13.59 -2.14
CA ALA A 301 -17.23 -13.87 -0.76
C ALA A 301 -18.04 -12.67 -0.25
N ASN A 302 -19.28 -12.91 0.20
CA ASN A 302 -20.07 -11.88 0.86
C ASN A 302 -19.25 -11.38 2.05
N ILE A 303 -18.81 -10.12 1.94
CA ILE A 303 -18.15 -9.36 3.01
C ILE A 303 -19.20 -8.47 3.62
#